data_7e4a8abfd58ceb09bb4b7d4f516121b2
#
_entry.id   7e4a8abfd58ceb09bb4b7d4f516121b2
#
_cell.length_a   1.000
_cell.length_b   1.000
_cell.length_c   1.000
_cell.angle_alpha   90.00
_cell.angle_beta   90.00
_cell.angle_gamma   90.00
#
_symmetry.space_group_name_H-M   'P 1'
#
loop_
_entity.id
_entity.type
_entity.pdbx_description
1 polymer ?
#
loop_
_entity_poly.entity_id
_entity_poly.type
_entity_poly.pdbx_seq_one_letter_code
_entity_poly.pdbx_strand_id
1 'polypeptide(L)'
;MRALLLYNSRAGRGRIVGHISKIVELFDSHGISLKPKELEFGCDPFEGDEDIDLVVVSGGDGTVNFVVNKMRQRGINPQLGIIPSGTANDFAGAIGMPRMIMRAAERIAKGTEHNVDCGEVDGTWFVNVLSFGVLTTTSQQTQDKEKQLVGRLAYIRTGAHDLMTMHPIPLKVKCNGKEMEIDAVMCLVFNGMTAGSIPLAPDAKLDDGMLDVLILEYNNPVTTCFNMFRHLVKGHPGAVHHLRCSEIEIRSTIDERTDIDGQPGPKFPMHIRCAAGSLRLRY
;
A
#
# COMPACT_ATOMS: atom_id res chain seq x y z
N MET A 1 -6.97 -15.50 -23.50
CA MET A 1 -7.06 -14.51 -22.40
C MET A 1 -6.62 -13.16 -22.93
N ARG A 2 -7.45 -12.10 -22.75
CA ARG A 2 -7.12 -10.72 -23.15
C ARG A 2 -6.53 -10.00 -21.95
N ALA A 3 -5.35 -9.42 -22.12
CA ALA A 3 -4.64 -8.76 -21.05
C ALA A 3 -4.21 -7.32 -21.42
N LEU A 4 -4.20 -6.44 -20.44
CA LEU A 4 -3.76 -5.06 -20.57
C LEU A 4 -2.53 -4.83 -19.69
N LEU A 5 -1.41 -4.44 -20.27
CA LEU A 5 -0.22 -4.02 -19.54
C LEU A 5 -0.28 -2.51 -19.31
N LEU A 6 -0.59 -2.11 -18.09
CA LEU A 6 -0.55 -0.72 -17.66
C LEU A 6 0.83 -0.43 -17.05
N TYR A 7 1.60 0.44 -17.67
CA TYR A 7 2.95 0.72 -17.19
C TYR A 7 3.20 2.20 -16.93
N ASN A 8 3.92 2.48 -15.85
CA ASN A 8 4.38 3.82 -15.51
C ASN A 8 5.85 3.97 -15.98
N SER A 9 6.04 4.70 -17.10
CA SER A 9 7.37 4.97 -17.68
C SER A 9 8.29 5.77 -16.77
N ARG A 10 7.76 6.46 -15.74
CA ARG A 10 8.54 7.24 -14.78
C ARG A 10 9.00 6.40 -13.59
N ALA A 11 8.36 5.25 -13.32
CA ALA A 11 8.75 4.37 -12.23
C ALA A 11 10.09 3.67 -12.52
N GLY A 12 10.93 3.53 -11.49
CA GLY A 12 12.17 2.77 -11.58
C GLY A 12 13.13 3.22 -12.68
N ARG A 13 13.15 4.51 -13.01
CA ARG A 13 13.95 5.11 -14.10
C ARG A 13 13.57 4.59 -15.49
N GLY A 14 12.31 4.25 -15.71
CA GLY A 14 11.78 3.84 -17.01
C GLY A 14 12.23 2.46 -17.51
N ARG A 15 12.83 1.64 -16.66
CA ARG A 15 13.37 0.31 -17.05
C ARG A 15 12.36 -0.59 -17.74
N ILE A 16 11.07 -0.44 -17.43
CA ILE A 16 10.00 -1.26 -18.04
C ILE A 16 9.94 -1.08 -19.55
N VAL A 17 10.16 0.14 -20.05
CA VAL A 17 10.02 0.48 -21.49
C VAL A 17 10.88 -0.43 -22.36
N GLY A 18 12.13 -0.69 -21.95
CA GLY A 18 13.05 -1.58 -22.67
C GLY A 18 12.69 -3.08 -22.61
N HIS A 19 11.65 -3.44 -21.85
CA HIS A 19 11.22 -4.84 -21.70
C HIS A 19 9.86 -5.12 -22.34
N ILE A 20 9.11 -4.10 -22.78
CA ILE A 20 7.71 -4.24 -23.23
C ILE A 20 7.57 -5.29 -24.34
N SER A 21 8.38 -5.22 -25.41
CA SER A 21 8.29 -6.18 -26.51
C SER A 21 8.53 -7.62 -26.05
N LYS A 22 9.53 -7.83 -25.18
CA LYS A 22 9.82 -9.16 -24.62
C LYS A 22 8.71 -9.67 -23.70
N ILE A 23 8.06 -8.78 -22.95
CA ILE A 23 6.92 -9.14 -22.11
C ILE A 23 5.74 -9.54 -22.99
N VAL A 24 5.44 -8.79 -24.06
CA VAL A 24 4.38 -9.13 -25.00
C VAL A 24 4.64 -10.51 -25.63
N GLU A 25 5.84 -10.75 -26.16
CA GLU A 25 6.24 -12.07 -26.72
C GLU A 25 6.10 -13.18 -25.70
N LEU A 26 6.52 -12.96 -24.45
CA LEU A 26 6.40 -13.93 -23.37
C LEU A 26 4.94 -14.29 -23.10
N PHE A 27 4.05 -13.30 -22.98
CA PHE A 27 2.64 -13.54 -22.72
C PHE A 27 1.95 -14.22 -23.90
N ASP A 28 2.27 -13.84 -25.13
CA ASP A 28 1.75 -14.47 -26.34
C ASP A 28 2.13 -15.95 -26.42
N SER A 29 3.38 -16.30 -26.06
CA SER A 29 3.84 -17.70 -25.96
C SER A 29 3.06 -18.55 -24.94
N HIS A 30 2.32 -17.91 -24.02
CA HIS A 30 1.43 -18.54 -23.05
C HIS A 30 -0.07 -18.40 -23.42
N GLY A 31 -0.38 -17.97 -24.64
CA GLY A 31 -1.76 -17.80 -25.13
C GLY A 31 -2.49 -16.60 -24.50
N ILE A 32 -1.74 -15.61 -24.04
CA ILE A 32 -2.28 -14.38 -23.43
C ILE A 32 -1.98 -13.21 -24.38
N SER A 33 -3.01 -12.65 -25.01
CA SER A 33 -2.88 -11.47 -25.85
C SER A 33 -2.74 -10.24 -24.98
N LEU A 34 -1.53 -9.67 -24.90
CA LEU A 34 -1.18 -8.55 -24.04
C LEU A 34 -1.05 -7.24 -24.83
N LYS A 35 -1.90 -6.26 -24.51
CA LYS A 35 -1.86 -4.91 -25.08
C LYS A 35 -1.13 -3.97 -24.12
N PRO A 36 0.02 -3.38 -24.47
CA PRO A 36 0.68 -2.38 -23.64
C PRO A 36 0.01 -1.01 -23.77
N LYS A 37 -0.17 -0.33 -22.62
CA LYS A 37 -0.70 1.04 -22.54
C LYS A 37 0.03 1.80 -21.45
N GLU A 38 0.58 2.96 -21.77
CA GLU A 38 1.20 3.84 -20.78
C GLU A 38 0.16 4.48 -19.88
N LEU A 39 0.44 4.55 -18.59
CA LEU A 39 -0.45 5.16 -17.61
C LEU A 39 -0.33 6.69 -17.62
N GLU A 40 -1.47 7.33 -17.79
CA GLU A 40 -1.65 8.75 -17.55
C GLU A 40 -2.46 8.93 -16.25
N PHE A 41 -1.82 9.45 -15.22
CA PHE A 41 -2.49 9.70 -13.95
C PHE A 41 -3.53 10.80 -14.11
N GLY A 42 -4.74 10.54 -13.63
CA GLY A 42 -5.90 11.42 -13.80
C GLY A 42 -6.85 10.99 -14.91
N CYS A 43 -6.37 10.20 -15.89
CA CYS A 43 -7.21 9.60 -16.93
C CYS A 43 -7.72 8.22 -16.48
N ASP A 44 -8.73 7.73 -17.19
CA ASP A 44 -9.20 6.36 -17.02
C ASP A 44 -8.34 5.40 -17.86
N PRO A 45 -7.57 4.49 -17.23
CA PRO A 45 -6.69 3.59 -17.97
C PRO A 45 -7.45 2.53 -18.76
N PHE A 46 -8.74 2.31 -18.47
CA PHE A 46 -9.59 1.29 -19.10
C PHE A 46 -10.47 1.80 -20.21
N GLU A 47 -10.38 3.09 -20.55
CA GLU A 47 -11.16 3.67 -21.66
C GLU A 47 -10.82 2.98 -22.98
N GLY A 48 -11.85 2.43 -23.65
CA GLY A 48 -11.74 1.66 -24.89
C GLY A 48 -11.27 0.21 -24.71
N ASP A 49 -11.12 -0.26 -23.47
CA ASP A 49 -10.70 -1.62 -23.13
C ASP A 49 -11.68 -2.21 -22.10
N GLU A 50 -12.87 -2.66 -22.54
CA GLU A 50 -13.96 -3.06 -21.63
C GLU A 50 -13.94 -4.54 -21.22
N ASP A 51 -13.43 -5.42 -22.09
CA ASP A 51 -13.44 -6.88 -21.86
C ASP A 51 -12.04 -7.41 -21.56
N ILE A 52 -11.52 -7.13 -20.38
CA ILE A 52 -10.18 -7.52 -19.96
C ILE A 52 -10.26 -8.66 -18.94
N ASP A 53 -9.56 -9.76 -19.18
CA ASP A 53 -9.44 -10.90 -18.26
C ASP A 53 -8.32 -10.65 -17.22
N LEU A 54 -7.24 -9.97 -17.64
CA LEU A 54 -6.04 -9.77 -16.85
C LEU A 54 -5.50 -8.35 -17.03
N VAL A 55 -5.28 -7.65 -15.94
CA VAL A 55 -4.53 -6.39 -15.89
C VAL A 55 -3.14 -6.67 -15.33
N VAL A 56 -2.11 -6.32 -16.07
CA VAL A 56 -0.72 -6.37 -15.58
C VAL A 56 -0.26 -4.95 -15.29
N VAL A 57 0.07 -4.67 -14.04
CA VAL A 57 0.53 -3.33 -13.63
C VAL A 57 2.03 -3.32 -13.43
N SER A 58 2.73 -2.45 -14.16
CA SER A 58 4.15 -2.18 -13.89
C SER A 58 4.33 -0.80 -13.28
N GLY A 59 4.66 -0.78 -11.99
CA GLY A 59 4.80 0.44 -11.20
C GLY A 59 5.26 0.15 -9.78
N GLY A 60 5.18 1.17 -8.92
CA GLY A 60 5.29 1.06 -7.48
C GLY A 60 3.90 0.99 -6.81
N ASP A 61 3.87 0.99 -5.48
CA ASP A 61 2.65 0.82 -4.68
C ASP A 61 1.56 1.84 -5.06
N GLY A 62 1.91 3.13 -5.23
CA GLY A 62 0.95 4.14 -5.67
C GLY A 62 0.39 3.91 -7.09
N THR A 63 1.15 3.26 -7.98
CA THR A 63 0.64 2.88 -9.31
C THR A 63 -0.34 1.73 -9.21
N VAL A 64 -0.04 0.73 -8.37
CA VAL A 64 -0.94 -0.40 -8.11
C VAL A 64 -2.23 0.09 -7.47
N ASN A 65 -2.13 0.94 -6.44
CA ASN A 65 -3.28 1.55 -5.78
C ASN A 65 -4.16 2.33 -6.76
N PHE A 66 -3.58 3.17 -7.62
CA PHE A 66 -4.30 3.91 -8.65
C PHE A 66 -5.12 2.98 -9.55
N VAL A 67 -4.50 1.92 -10.06
CA VAL A 67 -5.16 0.97 -10.96
C VAL A 67 -6.27 0.20 -10.24
N VAL A 68 -6.04 -0.26 -9.01
CA VAL A 68 -7.07 -0.94 -8.20
C VAL A 68 -8.27 -0.02 -7.97
N ASN A 69 -8.06 1.24 -7.60
CA ASN A 69 -9.15 2.19 -7.41
C ASN A 69 -9.91 2.45 -8.72
N LYS A 70 -9.23 2.52 -9.88
CA LYS A 70 -9.89 2.65 -11.18
C LYS A 70 -10.71 1.41 -11.55
N MET A 71 -10.20 0.21 -11.26
CA MET A 71 -10.98 -1.03 -11.44
C MET A 71 -12.27 -0.99 -10.61
N ARG A 72 -12.19 -0.56 -9.35
CA ARG A 72 -13.34 -0.44 -8.46
C ARG A 72 -14.35 0.62 -8.92
N GLN A 73 -13.88 1.79 -9.31
CA GLN A 73 -14.74 2.86 -9.85
C GLN A 73 -15.53 2.41 -11.07
N ARG A 74 -14.96 1.54 -11.91
CA ARG A 74 -15.64 0.94 -13.07
C ARG A 74 -16.48 -0.29 -12.75
N GLY A 75 -16.40 -0.83 -11.54
CA GLY A 75 -17.10 -2.07 -11.16
C GLY A 75 -16.56 -3.30 -11.89
N ILE A 76 -15.32 -3.28 -12.38
CA ILE A 76 -14.65 -4.42 -13.02
C ILE A 76 -13.74 -5.15 -12.03
N ASN A 77 -13.58 -6.46 -12.21
CA ASN A 77 -12.73 -7.28 -11.35
C ASN A 77 -11.93 -8.31 -12.16
N PRO A 78 -11.10 -7.87 -13.15
CA PRO A 78 -10.18 -8.77 -13.84
C PRO A 78 -9.12 -9.31 -12.87
N GLN A 79 -8.39 -10.34 -13.28
CA GLN A 79 -7.17 -10.74 -12.55
C GLN A 79 -6.15 -9.59 -12.59
N LEU A 80 -5.33 -9.45 -11.54
CA LEU A 80 -4.29 -8.43 -11.44
C LEU A 80 -2.92 -9.09 -11.28
N GLY A 81 -2.01 -8.85 -12.21
CA GLY A 81 -0.59 -9.20 -12.09
C GLY A 81 0.24 -7.96 -11.79
N ILE A 82 1.28 -8.09 -10.96
CA ILE A 82 2.11 -6.94 -10.56
C ILE A 82 3.56 -7.18 -10.96
N ILE A 83 4.12 -6.28 -11.77
CA ILE A 83 5.54 -6.19 -12.10
C ILE A 83 6.14 -5.04 -11.26
N PRO A 84 6.85 -5.33 -10.16
CA PRO A 84 7.39 -4.32 -9.28
C PRO A 84 8.47 -3.50 -9.99
N SER A 85 8.22 -2.22 -10.18
CA SER A 85 9.18 -1.30 -10.81
C SER A 85 9.37 0.01 -10.03
N GLY A 86 8.72 0.16 -8.90
CA GLY A 86 8.86 1.29 -7.98
C GLY A 86 10.07 1.14 -7.03
N THR A 87 10.10 1.96 -5.98
CA THR A 87 11.17 1.99 -4.97
C THR A 87 10.92 0.97 -3.85
N ALA A 88 9.80 1.04 -3.15
CA ALA A 88 9.45 0.14 -2.05
C ALA A 88 8.86 -1.19 -2.58
N ASN A 89 7.79 -1.12 -3.33
CA ASN A 89 7.02 -2.25 -3.86
C ASN A 89 6.58 -3.20 -2.72
N ASP A 90 6.02 -2.61 -1.66
CA ASP A 90 5.67 -3.30 -0.43
C ASP A 90 4.63 -4.38 -0.69
N PHE A 91 3.55 -4.05 -1.42
CA PHE A 91 2.51 -5.01 -1.74
C PHE A 91 3.02 -6.16 -2.64
N ALA A 92 3.80 -5.83 -3.67
CA ALA A 92 4.42 -6.86 -4.51
C ALA A 92 5.38 -7.76 -3.71
N GLY A 93 6.09 -7.19 -2.73
CA GLY A 93 6.93 -7.94 -1.78
C GLY A 93 6.12 -8.88 -0.89
N ALA A 94 4.97 -8.44 -0.38
CA ALA A 94 4.08 -9.22 0.48
C ALA A 94 3.56 -10.50 -0.22
N ILE A 95 3.28 -10.42 -1.53
CA ILE A 95 2.89 -11.58 -2.35
C ILE A 95 4.10 -12.33 -2.96
N GLY A 96 5.32 -11.99 -2.54
CA GLY A 96 6.54 -12.66 -2.97
C GLY A 96 6.93 -12.46 -4.42
N MET A 97 6.49 -11.37 -5.07
CA MET A 97 6.83 -11.10 -6.47
C MET A 97 8.34 -10.86 -6.68
N PRO A 98 8.95 -11.47 -7.71
CA PRO A 98 10.33 -11.20 -8.05
C PRO A 98 10.56 -9.72 -8.40
N ARG A 99 11.66 -9.12 -7.91
CA ARG A 99 12.04 -7.74 -8.24
C ARG A 99 12.54 -7.58 -9.69
N MET A 100 12.90 -8.66 -10.36
CA MET A 100 13.34 -8.64 -11.76
C MET A 100 12.12 -8.64 -12.69
N ILE A 101 12.00 -7.62 -13.55
CA ILE A 101 10.87 -7.38 -14.45
C ILE A 101 10.47 -8.65 -15.22
N MET A 102 11.41 -9.29 -15.91
CA MET A 102 11.11 -10.48 -16.72
C MET A 102 10.71 -11.71 -15.89
N ARG A 103 11.29 -11.89 -14.69
CA ARG A 103 10.88 -12.97 -13.78
C ARG A 103 9.49 -12.74 -13.21
N ALA A 104 9.15 -11.47 -12.91
CA ALA A 104 7.80 -11.13 -12.48
C ALA A 104 6.79 -11.36 -13.61
N ALA A 105 7.11 -10.91 -14.82
CA ALA A 105 6.28 -11.15 -15.99
C ALA A 105 6.07 -12.67 -16.27
N GLU A 106 7.12 -13.47 -16.17
CA GLU A 106 7.05 -14.92 -16.32
C GLU A 106 6.18 -15.57 -15.24
N ARG A 107 6.33 -15.14 -13.98
CA ARG A 107 5.50 -15.62 -12.89
C ARG A 107 4.01 -15.32 -13.10
N ILE A 108 3.67 -14.13 -13.61
CA ILE A 108 2.29 -13.77 -13.95
C ILE A 108 1.78 -14.61 -15.12
N ALA A 109 2.56 -14.77 -16.20
CA ALA A 109 2.15 -15.52 -17.38
C ALA A 109 1.81 -16.98 -17.04
N LYS A 110 2.62 -17.62 -16.18
CA LYS A 110 2.45 -19.00 -15.71
C LYS A 110 1.55 -19.15 -14.48
N GLY A 111 1.25 -18.04 -13.79
CA GLY A 111 0.62 -18.03 -12.49
C GLY A 111 -0.83 -18.51 -12.47
N THR A 112 -1.31 -18.72 -11.27
CA THR A 112 -2.70 -19.06 -10.96
C THR A 112 -3.38 -17.91 -10.23
N GLU A 113 -4.69 -17.98 -10.10
CA GLU A 113 -5.48 -16.99 -9.41
C GLU A 113 -5.44 -17.19 -7.89
N HIS A 114 -5.28 -16.09 -7.16
CA HIS A 114 -5.34 -16.02 -5.70
C HIS A 114 -6.23 -14.86 -5.30
N ASN A 115 -7.21 -15.10 -4.45
CA ASN A 115 -8.03 -14.04 -3.90
C ASN A 115 -7.34 -13.46 -2.68
N VAL A 116 -7.19 -12.13 -2.66
CA VAL A 116 -6.60 -11.42 -1.53
C VAL A 116 -7.52 -10.28 -1.08
N ASP A 117 -7.33 -9.87 0.15
CA ASP A 117 -8.07 -8.80 0.78
C ASP A 117 -7.58 -7.43 0.31
N CYS A 118 -8.42 -6.43 0.46
CA CYS A 118 -8.07 -5.02 0.36
C CYS A 118 -8.68 -4.27 1.54
N GLY A 119 -8.02 -3.22 1.97
CA GLY A 119 -8.66 -2.25 2.84
C GLY A 119 -9.52 -1.29 2.03
N GLU A 120 -10.62 -0.83 2.61
CA GLU A 120 -11.48 0.18 2.03
C GLU A 120 -11.86 1.19 3.09
N VAL A 121 -11.82 2.46 2.73
CA VAL A 121 -12.24 3.59 3.55
C VAL A 121 -13.05 4.56 2.70
N ASP A 122 -14.33 4.75 3.05
CA ASP A 122 -15.23 5.73 2.41
C ASP A 122 -15.21 5.65 0.87
N GLY A 123 -15.18 4.42 0.32
CA GLY A 123 -15.17 4.15 -1.12
C GLY A 123 -13.79 4.24 -1.79
N THR A 124 -12.73 4.55 -1.04
CA THR A 124 -11.34 4.51 -1.50
C THR A 124 -10.66 3.23 -1.01
N TRP A 125 -9.93 2.57 -1.90
CA TRP A 125 -9.30 1.28 -1.63
C TRP A 125 -7.81 1.42 -1.40
N PHE A 126 -7.27 0.63 -0.47
CA PHE A 126 -5.83 0.49 -0.26
C PHE A 126 -5.42 -0.98 -0.28
N VAL A 127 -4.27 -1.24 -0.87
CA VAL A 127 -3.74 -2.61 -1.01
C VAL A 127 -2.73 -2.93 0.07
N ASN A 128 -2.11 -1.93 0.67
CA ASN A 128 -1.04 -2.13 1.64
C ASN A 128 -1.34 -1.46 2.99
N VAL A 129 -1.39 -0.12 3.07
CA VAL A 129 -1.52 0.57 4.36
C VAL A 129 -2.25 1.91 4.24
N LEU A 130 -3.13 2.19 5.21
CA LEU A 130 -3.62 3.53 5.53
C LEU A 130 -2.87 4.02 6.77
N SER A 131 -2.41 5.26 6.76
CA SER A 131 -1.62 5.83 7.85
C SER A 131 -1.94 7.29 8.14
N PHE A 132 -1.66 7.73 9.36
CA PHE A 132 -1.64 9.14 9.75
C PHE A 132 -0.74 9.37 10.97
N GLY A 133 -0.35 10.64 11.18
CA GLY A 133 0.55 11.05 12.24
C GLY A 133 2.02 11.05 11.84
N VAL A 134 2.91 10.79 12.79
CA VAL A 134 4.37 10.78 12.53
C VAL A 134 4.71 9.72 11.47
N LEU A 135 5.61 10.03 10.57
CA LEU A 135 6.01 9.30 9.36
C LEU A 135 5.12 9.54 8.13
N THR A 136 3.87 9.95 8.27
CA THR A 136 3.00 10.26 7.13
C THR A 136 3.46 11.55 6.44
N THR A 137 3.84 12.55 7.22
CA THR A 137 4.37 13.84 6.72
C THR A 137 5.67 13.66 5.93
N THR A 138 6.50 12.73 6.35
CA THR A 138 7.79 12.41 5.70
C THR A 138 7.61 11.74 4.35
N SER A 139 6.58 10.90 4.18
CA SER A 139 6.34 10.19 2.92
C SER A 139 5.90 11.13 1.79
N GLN A 140 5.12 12.17 2.12
CA GLN A 140 4.62 13.14 1.15
C GLN A 140 5.64 14.24 0.80
N GLN A 141 6.43 14.73 1.76
CA GLN A 141 7.44 15.78 1.50
C GLN A 141 8.67 15.28 0.75
N THR A 142 8.95 13.97 0.78
CA THR A 142 10.12 13.38 0.13
C THR A 142 9.85 12.98 -1.33
N GLN A 143 8.70 13.34 -1.93
CA GLN A 143 8.42 12.96 -3.33
C GLN A 143 9.36 13.60 -4.35
N ASP A 144 10.03 14.70 -4.05
CA ASP A 144 10.57 15.54 -5.13
C ASP A 144 12.06 15.59 -5.38
N LYS A 145 12.98 14.97 -4.74
CA LYS A 145 14.40 14.94 -5.25
C LYS A 145 15.41 14.18 -4.38
N GLU A 146 15.14 13.92 -3.10
CA GLU A 146 16.17 13.35 -2.21
C GLU A 146 16.07 11.82 -1.99
N LYS A 147 14.97 11.19 -2.42
CA LYS A 147 14.77 9.72 -2.28
C LYS A 147 15.84 8.87 -2.96
N GLN A 148 16.60 9.44 -3.86
CA GLN A 148 17.56 8.66 -4.68
C GLN A 148 18.96 8.52 -4.06
N LEU A 149 19.34 9.34 -3.08
CA LEU A 149 20.73 9.37 -2.62
C LEU A 149 21.00 8.97 -1.15
N VAL A 150 20.01 8.99 -0.26
CA VAL A 150 20.30 8.93 1.19
C VAL A 150 19.56 7.81 1.94
N GLY A 151 18.99 6.84 1.29
CA GLY A 151 18.50 5.59 1.90
C GLY A 151 17.97 5.71 3.34
N ARG A 152 18.15 4.65 4.14
CA ARG A 152 17.71 4.53 5.54
C ARG A 152 18.14 5.69 6.47
N LEU A 153 19.25 6.37 6.18
CA LEU A 153 19.77 7.49 7.00
C LEU A 153 18.94 8.77 6.86
N ALA A 154 18.29 9.00 5.71
CA ALA A 154 17.38 10.14 5.55
C ALA A 154 16.13 9.97 6.43
N TYR A 155 15.60 8.76 6.52
CA TYR A 155 14.47 8.43 7.40
C TYR A 155 14.82 8.69 8.88
N ILE A 156 16.03 8.35 9.32
CA ILE A 156 16.47 8.58 10.70
C ILE A 156 16.62 10.08 10.99
N ARG A 157 17.15 10.86 10.04
CA ARG A 157 17.35 12.31 10.23
C ARG A 157 16.02 13.08 10.20
N THR A 158 15.12 12.74 9.30
CA THR A 158 13.79 13.37 9.20
C THR A 158 12.93 12.93 10.37
N GLY A 159 13.01 11.66 10.76
CA GLY A 159 12.33 11.15 11.95
C GLY A 159 12.73 11.88 13.24
N ALA A 160 13.99 12.26 13.41
CA ALA A 160 14.44 13.02 14.59
C ALA A 160 13.85 14.45 14.63
N HIS A 161 13.63 15.09 13.48
CA HIS A 161 12.98 16.40 13.41
C HIS A 161 11.48 16.27 13.70
N ASP A 162 10.83 15.25 13.13
CA ASP A 162 9.40 15.00 13.32
C ASP A 162 9.08 14.60 14.78
N LEU A 163 10.04 13.99 15.47
CA LEU A 163 9.97 13.66 16.90
C LEU A 163 9.87 14.90 17.80
N MET A 164 10.51 16.00 17.42
CA MET A 164 10.46 17.27 18.19
C MET A 164 9.16 18.05 17.95
N THR A 165 8.45 17.73 16.87
CA THR A 165 7.17 18.36 16.51
C THR A 165 5.96 17.47 16.78
N MET A 166 6.16 16.33 17.45
CA MET A 166 5.08 15.42 17.82
C MET A 166 4.03 16.13 18.68
N HIS A 167 2.81 16.00 18.27
CA HIS A 167 1.64 16.39 19.07
C HIS A 167 0.69 15.20 19.20
N PRO A 168 0.00 15.08 20.33
CA PRO A 168 -0.99 14.03 20.50
C PRO A 168 -2.17 14.25 19.56
N ILE A 169 -2.61 13.17 18.92
CA ILE A 169 -3.81 13.11 18.10
C ILE A 169 -4.87 12.38 18.96
N PRO A 170 -5.88 13.11 19.49
CA PRO A 170 -6.92 12.47 20.29
C PRO A 170 -7.81 11.62 19.38
N LEU A 171 -7.80 10.32 19.63
CA LEU A 171 -8.56 9.34 18.85
C LEU A 171 -9.66 8.70 19.68
N LYS A 172 -10.83 8.55 19.08
CA LYS A 172 -11.88 7.61 19.50
C LYS A 172 -11.90 6.48 18.48
N VAL A 173 -11.56 5.29 18.92
CA VAL A 173 -11.45 4.09 18.08
C VAL A 173 -12.50 3.09 18.49
N LYS A 174 -13.29 2.64 17.53
CA LYS A 174 -14.26 1.57 17.72
C LYS A 174 -13.89 0.38 16.85
N CYS A 175 -13.59 -0.74 17.47
CA CYS A 175 -13.15 -1.96 16.82
C CYS A 175 -13.70 -3.18 17.56
N ASN A 176 -14.26 -4.15 16.84
CA ASN A 176 -14.79 -5.39 17.40
C ASN A 176 -15.82 -5.15 18.55
N GLY A 177 -16.64 -4.09 18.43
CA GLY A 177 -17.65 -3.73 19.45
C GLY A 177 -17.07 -3.08 20.71
N LYS A 178 -15.76 -2.84 20.79
CA LYS A 178 -15.11 -2.13 21.88
C LYS A 178 -14.75 -0.72 21.43
N GLU A 179 -14.91 0.22 22.35
CA GLU A 179 -14.48 1.60 22.18
C GLU A 179 -13.28 1.90 23.07
N MET A 180 -12.33 2.67 22.55
CA MET A 180 -11.21 3.19 23.30
C MET A 180 -10.94 4.64 22.93
N GLU A 181 -10.51 5.42 23.90
CA GLU A 181 -10.00 6.77 23.69
C GLU A 181 -8.49 6.74 23.97
N ILE A 182 -7.71 7.31 23.06
CA ILE A 182 -6.26 7.25 23.11
C ILE A 182 -5.66 8.49 22.44
N ASP A 183 -4.67 9.08 23.09
CA ASP A 183 -3.83 10.10 22.48
C ASP A 183 -2.71 9.41 21.71
N ALA A 184 -2.82 9.39 20.39
CA ALA A 184 -1.87 8.72 19.50
C ALA A 184 -0.90 9.73 18.87
N VAL A 185 0.27 9.27 18.46
CA VAL A 185 1.17 10.02 17.57
C VAL A 185 1.20 9.44 16.17
N MET A 186 0.76 8.19 16.03
CA MET A 186 0.74 7.48 14.77
C MET A 186 -0.32 6.37 14.81
N CYS A 187 -1.00 6.20 13.71
CA CYS A 187 -1.85 5.05 13.47
C CYS A 187 -1.56 4.49 12.07
N LEU A 188 -1.43 3.17 11.98
CA LEU A 188 -1.22 2.42 10.76
C LEU A 188 -2.29 1.33 10.69
N VAL A 189 -3.04 1.29 9.61
CA VAL A 189 -4.02 0.23 9.34
C VAL A 189 -3.50 -0.57 8.15
N PHE A 190 -2.99 -1.75 8.43
CA PHE A 190 -2.38 -2.63 7.44
C PHE A 190 -3.38 -3.61 6.85
N ASN A 191 -3.35 -3.72 5.52
CA ASN A 191 -3.75 -4.92 4.79
C ASN A 191 -2.50 -5.77 4.49
N GLY A 192 -1.38 -5.12 4.14
CA GLY A 192 -0.07 -5.74 3.95
C GLY A 192 0.75 -5.88 5.24
N MET A 193 2.05 -6.17 5.09
CA MET A 193 2.96 -6.45 6.22
C MET A 193 3.98 -5.34 6.47
N THR A 194 4.25 -4.51 5.46
CA THR A 194 5.36 -3.55 5.48
C THR A 194 4.88 -2.15 5.13
N ALA A 195 5.58 -1.13 5.66
CA ALA A 195 5.45 0.24 5.22
C ALA A 195 6.85 0.79 4.92
N GLY A 196 7.08 1.25 3.67
CA GLY A 196 8.39 1.71 3.22
C GLY A 196 9.49 0.65 3.33
N SER A 197 9.16 -0.62 3.10
CA SER A 197 10.05 -1.79 3.25
C SER A 197 10.44 -2.12 4.71
N ILE A 198 9.75 -1.53 5.71
CA ILE A 198 9.93 -1.85 7.12
C ILE A 198 8.82 -2.80 7.54
N PRO A 199 9.12 -4.00 8.08
CA PRO A 199 8.11 -4.95 8.54
C PRO A 199 7.52 -4.47 9.89
N LEU A 200 6.37 -3.81 9.84
CA LEU A 200 5.69 -3.29 11.02
C LEU A 200 4.56 -4.22 11.49
N ALA A 201 3.96 -4.97 10.58
CA ALA A 201 2.92 -5.97 10.85
C ALA A 201 3.34 -7.34 10.26
N PRO A 202 4.40 -7.99 10.78
CA PRO A 202 4.97 -9.20 10.17
C PRO A 202 4.03 -10.41 10.18
N ASP A 203 3.03 -10.41 11.07
CA ASP A 203 2.05 -11.49 11.20
C ASP A 203 0.75 -11.23 10.41
N ALA A 204 0.64 -10.08 9.73
CA ALA A 204 -0.49 -9.75 8.88
C ALA A 204 -0.62 -10.73 7.71
N LYS A 205 -1.85 -11.07 7.36
CA LYS A 205 -2.17 -11.94 6.22
C LYS A 205 -3.03 -11.21 5.22
N LEU A 206 -2.88 -11.57 3.96
CA LEU A 206 -3.61 -10.93 2.86
C LEU A 206 -4.93 -11.63 2.51
N ASP A 207 -5.31 -12.69 3.23
CA ASP A 207 -6.40 -13.60 2.85
C ASP A 207 -7.24 -14.10 4.02
N ASP A 208 -7.26 -13.38 5.15
CA ASP A 208 -7.97 -13.81 6.36
C ASP A 208 -9.14 -12.90 6.75
N GLY A 209 -9.45 -11.92 5.92
CA GLY A 209 -10.56 -10.98 6.12
C GLY A 209 -10.35 -9.98 7.26
N MET A 210 -9.09 -9.74 7.64
CA MET A 210 -8.75 -8.88 8.78
C MET A 210 -7.74 -7.80 8.38
N LEU A 211 -7.79 -6.68 9.08
CA LEU A 211 -6.79 -5.62 9.05
C LEU A 211 -6.01 -5.62 10.37
N ASP A 212 -4.71 -5.40 10.28
CA ASP A 212 -3.84 -5.22 11.43
C ASP A 212 -3.65 -3.73 11.72
N VAL A 213 -4.07 -3.27 12.90
CA VAL A 213 -4.04 -1.85 13.28
C VAL A 213 -3.02 -1.63 14.36
N LEU A 214 -2.04 -0.78 14.08
CA LEU A 214 -1.02 -0.37 15.03
C LEU A 214 -1.23 1.10 15.43
N ILE A 215 -1.44 1.34 16.72
CA ILE A 215 -1.58 2.69 17.27
C ILE A 215 -0.45 2.92 18.27
N LEU A 216 0.40 3.90 17.98
CA LEU A 216 1.46 4.33 18.89
C LEU A 216 0.93 5.44 19.79
N GLU A 217 0.81 5.12 21.08
CA GLU A 217 0.34 6.03 22.10
C GLU A 217 1.37 7.12 22.41
N TYR A 218 0.89 8.34 22.57
CA TYR A 218 1.69 9.46 23.03
C TYR A 218 1.88 9.42 24.55
N ASN A 219 3.11 9.42 25.00
CA ASN A 219 3.45 9.59 26.42
C ASN A 219 4.22 10.90 26.63
N ASN A 220 5.41 10.95 26.11
CA ASN A 220 6.26 12.13 25.94
C ASN A 220 7.24 11.80 24.80
N PRO A 221 7.86 12.78 24.15
CA PRO A 221 8.68 12.55 22.97
C PRO A 221 9.75 11.47 23.16
N VAL A 222 10.47 11.49 24.26
CA VAL A 222 11.58 10.55 24.54
C VAL A 222 11.06 9.13 24.72
N THR A 223 10.02 8.94 25.52
CA THR A 223 9.44 7.61 25.79
C THR A 223 8.76 7.07 24.52
N THR A 224 8.07 7.91 23.77
CA THR A 224 7.42 7.52 22.52
C THR A 224 8.45 7.01 21.49
N CYS A 225 9.56 7.73 21.32
CA CYS A 225 10.66 7.29 20.47
C CYS A 225 11.27 5.98 20.90
N PHE A 226 11.50 5.82 22.21
CA PHE A 226 12.04 4.59 22.77
C PHE A 226 11.09 3.40 22.52
N ASN A 227 9.79 3.59 22.70
CA ASN A 227 8.77 2.58 22.46
C ASN A 227 8.68 2.20 20.98
N MET A 228 8.73 3.17 20.07
CA MET A 228 8.77 2.93 18.64
C MET A 228 10.03 2.14 18.24
N PHE A 229 11.19 2.55 18.71
CA PHE A 229 12.45 1.83 18.46
C PHE A 229 12.42 0.40 19.00
N ARG A 230 11.91 0.24 20.22
CA ARG A 230 11.77 -1.08 20.85
C ARG A 230 10.82 -1.99 20.07
N HIS A 231 9.71 -1.46 19.55
CA HIS A 231 8.80 -2.21 18.68
C HIS A 231 9.49 -2.67 17.40
N LEU A 232 10.24 -1.78 16.74
CA LEU A 232 10.98 -2.10 15.50
C LEU A 232 12.07 -3.17 15.71
N VAL A 233 12.70 -3.20 16.88
CA VAL A 233 13.85 -4.11 17.13
C VAL A 233 13.41 -5.43 17.75
N LYS A 234 12.43 -5.42 18.66
CA LYS A 234 12.07 -6.58 19.49
C LYS A 234 10.64 -7.10 19.30
N GLY A 235 9.80 -6.40 18.52
CA GLY A 235 8.41 -6.79 18.31
C GLY A 235 7.55 -6.81 19.59
N HIS A 236 7.99 -6.14 20.65
CA HIS A 236 7.30 -6.21 21.93
C HIS A 236 6.18 -5.16 22.04
N PRO A 237 4.98 -5.57 22.51
CA PRO A 237 3.93 -4.63 22.87
C PRO A 237 4.43 -3.77 24.04
N GLY A 238 4.52 -2.48 23.83
CA GLY A 238 4.75 -1.47 24.85
C GLY A 238 3.59 -0.49 24.78
N ALA A 239 3.86 0.76 24.44
CA ALA A 239 2.84 1.74 24.10
C ALA A 239 2.32 1.63 22.64
N VAL A 240 2.50 0.49 22.00
CA VAL A 240 1.92 0.17 20.68
C VAL A 240 0.73 -0.75 20.91
N HIS A 241 -0.46 -0.23 20.65
CA HIS A 241 -1.68 -1.03 20.66
C HIS A 241 -1.79 -1.74 19.32
N HIS A 242 -1.87 -3.05 19.36
CA HIS A 242 -2.11 -3.87 18.18
C HIS A 242 -3.55 -4.40 18.24
N LEU A 243 -4.36 -4.01 17.27
CA LEU A 243 -5.73 -4.48 17.11
C LEU A 243 -5.83 -5.25 15.81
N ARG A 244 -6.71 -6.22 15.76
CA ARG A 244 -6.99 -6.99 14.56
C ARG A 244 -8.51 -7.07 14.36
N CYS A 245 -8.98 -6.59 13.22
CA CYS A 245 -10.40 -6.43 12.97
C CYS A 245 -10.75 -6.43 11.48
N SER A 246 -11.97 -6.83 11.17
CA SER A 246 -12.52 -6.70 9.82
C SER A 246 -13.10 -5.30 9.55
N GLU A 247 -13.40 -4.54 10.62
CA GLU A 247 -13.98 -3.20 10.53
C GLU A 247 -13.50 -2.36 11.72
N ILE A 248 -13.18 -1.09 11.45
CA ILE A 248 -12.76 -0.12 12.45
C ILE A 248 -13.29 1.28 12.11
N GLU A 249 -13.80 1.96 13.11
CA GLU A 249 -14.15 3.38 13.02
C GLU A 249 -13.13 4.19 13.81
N ILE A 250 -12.57 5.22 13.19
CA ILE A 250 -11.61 6.13 13.81
C ILE A 250 -12.13 7.56 13.70
N ARG A 251 -12.26 8.22 14.84
CA ARG A 251 -12.67 9.63 14.94
C ARG A 251 -11.57 10.44 15.61
N SER A 252 -11.39 11.68 15.18
CA SER A 252 -10.53 12.67 15.83
C SER A 252 -11.20 14.01 15.87
N THR A 253 -10.83 14.83 16.84
CA THR A 253 -11.27 16.23 16.96
C THR A 253 -10.36 17.19 16.21
N ILE A 254 -9.21 16.72 15.73
CA ILE A 254 -8.26 17.51 14.95
C ILE A 254 -8.22 17.03 13.50
N ASP A 255 -7.91 17.94 12.57
CA ASP A 255 -7.75 17.64 11.14
C ASP A 255 -6.30 17.21 10.87
N GLU A 256 -6.02 15.91 10.99
CA GLU A 256 -4.71 15.33 10.70
C GLU A 256 -4.67 14.80 9.26
N ARG A 257 -3.49 14.90 8.64
CA ARG A 257 -3.30 14.38 7.28
C ARG A 257 -3.21 12.86 7.31
N THR A 258 -3.97 12.24 6.42
CA THR A 258 -3.95 10.80 6.22
C THR A 258 -3.29 10.43 4.90
N ASP A 259 -2.78 9.23 4.81
CA ASP A 259 -2.10 8.69 3.64
C ASP A 259 -2.65 7.29 3.34
N ILE A 260 -2.86 7.00 2.06
CA ILE A 260 -3.27 5.69 1.57
C ILE A 260 -2.26 5.25 0.50
N ASP A 261 -1.46 4.23 0.80
CA ASP A 261 -0.45 3.68 -0.11
C ASP A 261 0.46 4.76 -0.74
N GLY A 262 0.79 5.81 0.02
CA GLY A 262 1.60 6.94 -0.42
C GLY A 262 0.83 8.05 -1.15
N GLN A 263 -0.50 8.05 -1.13
CA GLN A 263 -1.36 9.08 -1.68
C GLN A 263 -2.18 9.75 -0.57
N PRO A 264 -2.62 11.02 -0.74
CA PRO A 264 -3.49 11.66 0.22
C PRO A 264 -4.75 10.82 0.50
N GLY A 265 -5.02 10.58 1.77
CA GLY A 265 -6.18 9.83 2.24
C GLY A 265 -7.37 10.70 2.66
N PRO A 266 -8.48 10.09 3.12
CA PRO A 266 -9.68 10.79 3.58
C PRO A 266 -9.44 11.47 4.92
N LYS A 267 -10.37 12.36 5.28
CA LYS A 267 -10.42 13.03 6.58
C LYS A 267 -11.19 12.19 7.61
N PHE A 268 -11.02 12.53 8.88
CA PHE A 268 -11.86 12.01 9.94
C PHE A 268 -13.32 12.53 9.85
N PRO A 269 -14.33 11.77 10.30
CA PRO A 269 -14.23 10.38 10.75
C PRO A 269 -14.02 9.41 9.60
N MET A 270 -13.34 8.28 9.86
CA MET A 270 -13.08 7.24 8.88
C MET A 270 -13.75 5.93 9.29
N HIS A 271 -14.47 5.31 8.34
CA HIS A 271 -14.97 3.95 8.45
C HIS A 271 -14.12 3.06 7.54
N ILE A 272 -13.31 2.23 8.15
CA ILE A 272 -12.34 1.38 7.46
C ILE A 272 -12.80 -0.06 7.59
N ARG A 273 -12.81 -0.79 6.48
CA ARG A 273 -13.17 -2.21 6.48
C ARG A 273 -12.21 -3.04 5.63
N CYS A 274 -12.08 -4.29 5.98
CA CYS A 274 -11.46 -5.30 5.14
C CYS A 274 -12.47 -5.80 4.11
N ALA A 275 -12.18 -5.59 2.85
CA ALA A 275 -12.94 -6.18 1.76
C ALA A 275 -12.32 -7.54 1.42
N ALA A 276 -12.77 -8.57 2.17
CA ALA A 276 -12.20 -9.91 2.11
C ALA A 276 -12.29 -10.53 0.71
N GLY A 277 -11.19 -11.12 0.22
CA GLY A 277 -11.08 -11.81 -1.05
C GLY A 277 -11.46 -10.96 -2.27
N SER A 278 -11.43 -9.65 -2.13
CA SER A 278 -11.98 -8.74 -3.12
C SER A 278 -11.08 -8.53 -4.34
N LEU A 279 -9.79 -8.77 -4.24
CA LEU A 279 -8.82 -8.60 -5.33
C LEU A 279 -8.34 -9.96 -5.83
N ARG A 280 -8.47 -10.20 -7.13
CA ARG A 280 -8.04 -11.44 -7.80
C ARG A 280 -6.63 -11.25 -8.33
N LEU A 281 -5.63 -11.74 -7.63
CA LEU A 281 -4.24 -11.68 -8.07
C LEU A 281 -3.86 -12.88 -8.92
N ARG A 282 -2.93 -12.67 -9.87
CA ARG A 282 -2.33 -13.72 -10.68
C ARG A 282 -0.81 -13.72 -10.52
N TYR A 283 -0.27 -14.77 -9.89
CA TYR A 283 1.17 -14.95 -9.69
C TYR A 283 1.59 -16.38 -9.45
#